data_47a136bdbdb725e74565d7fb3a2fabf8
#
_entry.id   47a136bdbdb725e74565d7fb3a2fabf8
#
_cell.length_a   1.000
_cell.length_b   1.000
_cell.length_c   1.000
_cell.angle_alpha   90.00
_cell.angle_beta   90.00
_cell.angle_gamma   90.00
#
_symmetry.space_group_name_H-M   'P 1'
#
loop_
_entity.id
_entity.type
_entity.pdbx_description
1 polymer ?
#
loop_
_entity_poly.entity_id
_entity_poly.type
_entity_poly.pdbx_seq_one_letter_code
_entity_poly.pdbx_strand_id
1 'polypeptide(L)'
;MGFLGTAEFKVGAMVLSIASLIAFMSMQVSDDPSYMGRSKKAWFLLPNANGLVKGSAIRSAGIPVGVIKDVRLQDGQARVDVTIKSDISLTRSSSVELRANGILGDKYIEVYPGSASDPLLEEDGQILNVKKGGSLDDVMAQVSDIT
;
A
#
# COMPACT_ATOMS: atom_id res chain seq x y z
N MET A 1 54.94 -2.44 -14.47
CA MET A 1 53.70 -1.81 -14.96
C MET A 1 52.94 -2.74 -15.90
N GLY A 2 52.30 -3.79 -15.38
CA GLY A 2 51.63 -4.80 -16.17
C GLY A 2 50.43 -5.44 -15.48
N PHE A 3 49.97 -4.85 -14.39
CA PHE A 3 48.88 -5.42 -13.59
C PHE A 3 47.51 -5.33 -14.29
N LEU A 4 47.33 -4.29 -15.15
CA LEU A 4 46.09 -4.05 -15.86
C LEU A 4 45.87 -4.92 -17.11
N GLY A 5 46.85 -5.72 -17.48
CA GLY A 5 46.84 -6.57 -18.68
C GLY A 5 46.66 -8.06 -18.43
N THR A 6 46.63 -8.49 -17.17
CA THR A 6 46.48 -9.92 -16.83
C THR A 6 45.05 -10.39 -17.06
N ALA A 7 44.88 -11.64 -17.45
CA ALA A 7 43.57 -12.25 -17.68
C ALA A 7 42.71 -12.19 -16.38
N GLU A 8 43.35 -12.34 -15.24
CA GLU A 8 42.71 -12.28 -13.94
C GLU A 8 42.11 -10.91 -13.63
N PHE A 9 42.82 -9.83 -13.99
CA PHE A 9 42.32 -8.47 -13.82
C PHE A 9 41.10 -8.20 -14.71
N LYS A 10 41.14 -8.65 -15.97
CA LYS A 10 40.03 -8.50 -16.91
C LYS A 10 38.77 -9.25 -16.43
N VAL A 11 38.95 -10.47 -15.93
CA VAL A 11 37.86 -11.27 -15.39
C VAL A 11 37.31 -10.63 -14.11
N GLY A 12 38.16 -10.15 -13.20
CA GLY A 12 37.75 -9.46 -11.99
C GLY A 12 36.96 -8.18 -12.29
N ALA A 13 37.43 -7.38 -13.22
CA ALA A 13 36.73 -6.15 -13.66
C ALA A 13 35.36 -6.45 -14.29
N MET A 14 35.28 -7.52 -15.09
CA MET A 14 34.01 -7.94 -15.67
C MET A 14 33.01 -8.40 -14.61
N VAL A 15 33.44 -9.20 -13.64
CA VAL A 15 32.58 -9.66 -12.53
C VAL A 15 32.08 -8.47 -11.70
N LEU A 16 32.97 -7.53 -11.36
CA LEU A 16 32.59 -6.32 -10.63
C LEU A 16 31.60 -5.45 -11.40
N SER A 17 31.76 -5.33 -12.72
CA SER A 17 30.85 -4.57 -13.58
C SER A 17 29.44 -5.20 -13.59
N ILE A 18 29.38 -6.53 -13.73
CA ILE A 18 28.11 -7.26 -13.73
C ILE A 18 27.46 -7.18 -12.35
N ALA A 19 28.22 -7.37 -11.28
CA ALA A 19 27.69 -7.28 -9.90
C ALA A 19 27.16 -5.86 -9.59
N SER A 20 27.88 -4.83 -10.05
CA SER A 20 27.45 -3.43 -9.91
C SER A 20 26.17 -3.15 -10.70
N LEU A 21 26.06 -3.69 -11.91
CA LEU A 21 24.85 -3.55 -12.73
C LEU A 21 23.65 -4.22 -12.07
N ILE A 22 23.82 -5.44 -11.55
CA ILE A 22 22.77 -6.17 -10.85
C ILE A 22 22.34 -5.41 -9.57
N ALA A 23 23.29 -4.91 -8.79
CA ALA A 23 23.01 -4.12 -7.60
C ALA A 23 22.25 -2.82 -7.95
N PHE A 24 22.66 -2.16 -9.01
CA PHE A 24 21.97 -0.95 -9.50
C PHE A 24 20.55 -1.25 -9.96
N MET A 25 20.35 -2.30 -10.76
CA MET A 25 19.02 -2.73 -11.18
C MET A 25 18.15 -3.17 -10.00
N SER A 26 18.74 -3.86 -9.00
CA SER A 26 18.03 -4.25 -7.79
C SER A 26 17.54 -3.06 -6.98
N MET A 27 18.33 -1.99 -6.91
CA MET A 27 17.88 -0.74 -6.28
C MET A 27 16.74 -0.06 -7.04
N GLN A 28 16.73 -0.19 -8.36
CA GLN A 28 15.72 0.43 -9.22
C GLN A 28 14.40 -0.35 -9.25
N VAL A 29 14.43 -1.65 -9.02
CA VAL A 29 13.24 -2.51 -8.89
C VAL A 29 12.54 -2.34 -7.55
N SER A 30 13.19 -1.74 -6.56
CA SER A 30 12.54 -1.30 -5.33
C SER A 30 11.72 -0.02 -5.56
N ASP A 31 10.94 0.01 -6.64
CA ASP A 31 9.94 1.04 -6.89
C ASP A 31 8.80 0.89 -5.89
N ASP A 32 9.09 1.26 -4.67
CA ASP A 32 8.06 1.65 -3.73
C ASP A 32 7.53 3.01 -4.22
N PRO A 33 6.29 3.10 -4.73
CA PRO A 33 5.73 4.36 -5.25
C PRO A 33 5.79 5.52 -4.25
N SER A 34 6.09 5.19 -2.99
CA SER A 34 6.27 6.16 -1.93
C SER A 34 7.53 7.01 -2.04
N TYR A 35 8.51 6.63 -2.88
CA TYR A 35 9.77 7.38 -3.00
C TYR A 35 9.75 8.49 -4.06
N MET A 36 8.80 8.49 -4.97
CA MET A 36 8.77 9.44 -6.09
C MET A 36 7.84 10.65 -5.89
N GLY A 37 7.55 11.04 -4.68
CA GLY A 37 6.74 12.22 -4.42
C GLY A 37 6.52 12.45 -2.94
N ARG A 38 6.01 13.62 -2.60
CA ARG A 38 5.53 13.88 -1.25
C ARG A 38 4.41 12.90 -0.96
N SER A 39 4.56 12.10 0.07
CA SER A 39 3.56 11.15 0.54
C SER A 39 3.11 11.52 1.95
N LYS A 40 1.87 11.24 2.25
CA LYS A 40 1.29 11.40 3.59
C LYS A 40 1.11 10.03 4.22
N LYS A 41 1.36 9.94 5.50
CA LYS A 41 1.09 8.75 6.30
C LYS A 41 -0.26 8.88 6.97
N ALA A 42 -0.98 7.79 7.02
CA ALA A 42 -2.22 7.67 7.75
C ALA A 42 -2.36 6.22 8.27
N TRP A 43 -3.31 5.99 9.12
CA TRP A 43 -3.62 4.65 9.60
C TRP A 43 -5.10 4.54 9.96
N PHE A 44 -5.59 3.33 9.98
CA PHE A 44 -6.97 3.03 10.37
C PHE A 44 -7.06 1.64 10.99
N LEU A 45 -8.14 1.39 11.68
CA LEU A 45 -8.44 0.10 12.30
C LEU A 45 -9.53 -0.62 11.51
N LEU A 46 -9.29 -1.88 11.20
CA LEU A 46 -10.25 -2.78 10.58
C LEU A 46 -10.64 -3.89 11.57
N PRO A 47 -11.92 -4.25 11.66
CA PRO A 47 -12.32 -5.41 12.44
C PRO A 47 -11.69 -6.71 11.93
N ASN A 48 -11.49 -6.81 10.62
CA ASN A 48 -10.87 -7.94 9.94
C ASN A 48 -10.11 -7.45 8.71
N ALA A 49 -8.83 -7.73 8.65
CA ALA A 49 -7.94 -7.39 7.52
C ALA A 49 -7.64 -8.62 6.65
N ASN A 50 -8.53 -9.59 6.60
CA ASN A 50 -8.31 -10.81 5.83
C ASN A 50 -8.00 -10.52 4.36
N GLY A 51 -6.86 -11.02 3.90
CA GLY A 51 -6.37 -10.83 2.54
C GLY A 51 -5.60 -9.54 2.31
N LEU A 52 -5.47 -8.64 3.31
CA LEU A 52 -4.57 -7.51 3.24
C LEU A 52 -3.16 -7.89 3.68
N VAL A 53 -2.19 -7.46 2.90
CA VAL A 53 -0.77 -7.66 3.19
C VAL A 53 0.00 -6.36 2.96
N LYS A 54 1.20 -6.31 3.48
CA LYS A 54 2.14 -5.23 3.15
C LYS A 54 2.33 -5.15 1.64
N GLY A 55 2.21 -3.95 1.08
CA GLY A 55 2.26 -3.72 -0.36
C GLY A 55 0.90 -3.81 -1.08
N SER A 56 -0.18 -4.19 -0.40
CA SER A 56 -1.52 -4.13 -1.00
C SER A 56 -1.84 -2.71 -1.47
N ALA A 57 -2.52 -2.61 -2.61
CA ALA A 57 -2.82 -1.34 -3.24
C ALA A 57 -3.88 -0.54 -2.46
N ILE A 58 -3.72 0.76 -2.45
CA ILE A 58 -4.74 1.71 -2.05
C ILE A 58 -5.19 2.45 -3.30
N ARG A 59 -6.48 2.47 -3.54
CA ARG A 59 -7.09 3.12 -4.70
C ARG A 59 -8.10 4.19 -4.28
N SER A 60 -8.28 5.16 -5.16
CA SER A 60 -9.38 6.12 -5.06
C SER A 60 -10.00 6.26 -6.45
N ALA A 61 -11.30 6.05 -6.55
CA ALA A 61 -12.01 5.98 -7.83
C ALA A 61 -11.36 5.02 -8.86
N GLY A 62 -10.81 3.88 -8.38
CA GLY A 62 -10.13 2.90 -9.22
C GLY A 62 -8.67 3.22 -9.57
N ILE A 63 -8.17 4.40 -9.20
CA ILE A 63 -6.79 4.84 -9.50
C ILE A 63 -5.89 4.51 -8.31
N PRO A 64 -4.72 3.87 -8.52
CA PRO A 64 -3.77 3.63 -7.45
C PRO A 64 -3.23 4.94 -6.87
N VAL A 65 -3.41 5.15 -5.56
CA VAL A 65 -3.02 6.39 -4.88
C VAL A 65 -2.06 6.15 -3.72
N GLY A 66 -1.83 4.91 -3.34
CA GLY A 66 -0.94 4.57 -2.25
C GLY A 66 -0.76 3.07 -2.06
N VAL A 67 -0.07 2.73 -1.00
CA VAL A 67 0.22 1.34 -0.61
C VAL A 67 0.11 1.15 0.90
N ILE A 68 -0.17 -0.08 1.31
CA ILE A 68 -0.13 -0.50 2.70
C ILE A 68 1.32 -0.71 3.12
N LYS A 69 1.75 -0.04 4.17
CA LYS A 69 3.10 -0.16 4.73
C LYS A 69 3.21 -1.29 5.72
N ASP A 70 2.22 -1.45 6.56
CA ASP A 70 2.23 -2.48 7.61
C ASP A 70 0.81 -2.83 8.05
N VAL A 71 0.62 -4.05 8.51
CA VAL A 71 -0.63 -4.54 9.11
C VAL A 71 -0.29 -5.23 10.42
N ARG A 72 -0.81 -4.73 11.53
CA ARG A 72 -0.54 -5.23 12.88
C ARG A 72 -1.83 -5.44 13.65
N LEU A 73 -1.79 -6.32 14.62
CA LEU A 73 -2.87 -6.48 15.59
C LEU A 73 -2.74 -5.41 16.69
N GLN A 74 -3.79 -4.66 16.92
CA GLN A 74 -3.90 -3.68 17.99
C GLN A 74 -5.30 -3.75 18.62
N ASP A 75 -5.37 -4.04 19.93
CA ASP A 75 -6.62 -4.07 20.68
C ASP A 75 -7.71 -4.97 20.05
N GLY A 76 -7.33 -6.11 19.49
CA GLY A 76 -8.23 -7.05 18.84
C GLY A 76 -8.68 -6.64 17.44
N GLN A 77 -8.16 -5.54 16.90
CA GLN A 77 -8.42 -5.06 15.56
C GLN A 77 -7.13 -5.03 14.72
N ALA A 78 -7.27 -5.06 13.42
CA ALA A 78 -6.13 -4.89 12.53
C ALA A 78 -5.86 -3.39 12.32
N ARG A 79 -4.71 -2.93 12.81
CA ARG A 79 -4.19 -1.61 12.48
C ARG A 79 -3.47 -1.68 11.14
N VAL A 80 -3.89 -0.85 10.22
CA VAL A 80 -3.31 -0.75 8.88
C VAL A 80 -2.64 0.61 8.73
N ASP A 81 -1.31 0.59 8.63
CA ASP A 81 -0.52 1.78 8.35
C ASP A 81 -0.34 1.93 6.84
N VAL A 82 -0.63 3.11 6.32
CA VAL A 82 -0.69 3.37 4.88
C VAL A 82 0.14 4.60 4.51
N THR A 83 0.60 4.60 3.27
CA THR A 83 1.23 5.76 2.65
C THR A 83 0.43 6.13 1.41
N ILE A 84 -0.03 7.37 1.33
CA ILE A 84 -0.87 7.89 0.26
C ILE A 84 -0.18 9.09 -0.39
N LYS A 85 -0.29 9.23 -1.69
CA LYS A 85 0.26 10.38 -2.43
C LYS A 85 -0.31 11.69 -1.89
N SER A 86 0.52 12.70 -1.80
CA SER A 86 0.15 14.01 -1.22
C SER A 86 -0.83 14.83 -2.06
N ASP A 87 -1.01 14.50 -3.32
CA ASP A 87 -2.00 15.09 -4.22
C ASP A 87 -3.45 14.72 -3.84
N ILE A 88 -3.62 13.67 -3.03
CA ILE A 88 -4.92 13.31 -2.47
C ILE A 88 -5.12 14.02 -1.14
N SER A 89 -6.13 14.88 -1.10
CA SER A 89 -6.51 15.58 0.13
C SER A 89 -7.34 14.68 1.02
N LEU A 90 -6.70 14.11 2.05
CA LEU A 90 -7.41 13.40 3.10
C LEU A 90 -7.93 14.42 4.12
N THR A 91 -9.21 14.35 4.43
CA THR A 91 -9.88 15.16 5.44
C THR A 91 -10.38 14.27 6.57
N ARG A 92 -10.84 14.86 7.66
CA ARG A 92 -11.43 14.11 8.78
C ARG A 92 -12.68 13.33 8.39
N SER A 93 -13.36 13.73 7.33
CA SER A 93 -14.51 13.02 6.76
C SER A 93 -14.14 11.94 5.73
N SER A 94 -12.85 11.78 5.41
CA SER A 94 -12.40 10.70 4.54
C SER A 94 -12.77 9.33 5.11
N SER A 95 -13.09 8.40 4.24
CA SER A 95 -13.44 7.04 4.61
C SER A 95 -12.65 6.02 3.81
N VAL A 96 -12.51 4.84 4.37
CA VAL A 96 -11.86 3.70 3.73
C VAL A 96 -12.81 2.50 3.69
N GLU A 97 -12.67 1.68 2.68
CA GLU A 97 -13.45 0.46 2.50
C GLU A 97 -12.55 -0.67 2.02
N LEU A 98 -12.64 -1.83 2.66
CA LEU A 98 -11.98 -3.04 2.19
C LEU A 98 -12.76 -3.63 1.02
N ARG A 99 -12.13 -3.73 -0.13
CA ARG A 99 -12.73 -4.30 -1.35
C ARG A 99 -11.89 -5.44 -1.90
N ALA A 100 -12.50 -6.27 -2.72
CA ALA A 100 -11.84 -7.34 -3.44
C ALA A 100 -11.86 -7.06 -4.94
N ASN A 101 -10.81 -7.45 -5.62
CA ASN A 101 -10.70 -7.37 -7.07
C ASN A 101 -11.38 -8.58 -7.70
N GLY A 102 -12.72 -8.52 -7.81
CA GLY A 102 -13.53 -9.67 -8.19
C GLY A 102 -13.80 -10.65 -7.02
N ILE A 103 -14.34 -11.82 -7.35
CA ILE A 103 -14.79 -12.81 -6.34
C ILE A 103 -13.59 -13.50 -5.66
N LEU A 104 -12.52 -13.76 -6.37
CA LEU A 104 -11.32 -14.47 -5.91
C LEU A 104 -10.03 -13.65 -6.03
N GLY A 105 -10.16 -12.34 -6.27
CA GLY A 105 -9.01 -11.45 -6.47
C GLY A 105 -8.41 -10.93 -5.17
N ASP A 106 -7.27 -10.27 -5.33
CA ASP A 106 -6.56 -9.62 -4.24
C ASP A 106 -7.42 -8.56 -3.56
N LYS A 107 -7.25 -8.44 -2.26
CA LYS A 107 -7.89 -7.39 -1.47
C LYS A 107 -7.12 -6.08 -1.63
N TYR A 108 -7.86 -4.99 -1.67
CA TYR A 108 -7.32 -3.63 -1.68
C TYR A 108 -8.17 -2.70 -0.85
N ILE A 109 -7.65 -1.54 -0.55
CA ILE A 109 -8.38 -0.50 0.16
C ILE A 109 -8.84 0.57 -0.84
N GLU A 110 -10.12 0.84 -0.86
CA GLU A 110 -10.69 2.01 -1.54
C GLU A 110 -10.75 3.17 -0.55
N VAL A 111 -10.18 4.31 -0.93
CA VAL A 111 -10.21 5.54 -0.15
C VAL A 111 -11.17 6.52 -0.80
N TYR A 112 -12.08 7.03 -0.02
CA TYR A 112 -12.99 8.10 -0.42
C TYR A 112 -12.51 9.40 0.23
N PRO A 113 -11.97 10.35 -0.54
CA PRO A 113 -11.65 11.66 -0.03
C PRO A 113 -12.90 12.30 0.59
N GLY A 114 -12.73 12.95 1.72
CA GLY A 114 -13.83 13.63 2.36
C GLY A 114 -14.20 14.96 1.67
N SER A 115 -15.07 15.71 2.31
CA SER A 115 -15.45 17.03 1.81
C SER A 115 -14.27 18.00 1.86
N ALA A 116 -14.07 18.76 0.79
CA ALA A 116 -13.01 19.77 0.72
C ALA A 116 -13.17 20.90 1.75
N SER A 117 -14.37 21.05 2.31
CA SER A 117 -14.68 22.02 3.38
C SER A 117 -14.22 21.54 4.77
N ASP A 118 -13.94 20.26 4.93
CA ASP A 118 -13.52 19.71 6.23
C ASP A 118 -12.02 19.90 6.49
N PRO A 119 -11.61 19.95 7.76
CA PRO A 119 -10.21 20.06 8.12
C PRO A 119 -9.41 18.88 7.53
N LEU A 120 -8.22 19.19 7.03
CA LEU A 120 -7.29 18.17 6.54
C LEU A 120 -6.92 17.21 7.67
N LEU A 121 -6.74 15.94 7.31
CA LEU A 121 -6.19 14.95 8.22
C LEU A 121 -4.73 15.32 8.54
N GLU A 122 -4.36 15.27 9.81
CA GLU A 122 -2.99 15.49 10.25
C GLU A 122 -2.05 14.41 9.68
N GLU A 123 -0.78 14.72 9.58
CA GLU A 123 0.22 13.73 9.20
C GLU A 123 0.22 12.59 10.23
N ASP A 124 0.23 11.35 9.75
CA ASP A 124 0.06 10.14 10.56
C ASP A 124 -1.25 10.09 11.37
N GLY A 125 -2.28 10.77 10.86
CA GLY A 125 -3.61 10.80 11.46
C GLY A 125 -4.41 9.51 11.26
N GLN A 126 -5.37 9.30 12.13
CA GLN A 126 -6.30 8.17 12.04
C GLN A 126 -7.50 8.51 11.16
N ILE A 127 -7.79 7.63 10.20
CA ILE A 127 -9.04 7.66 9.46
C ILE A 127 -10.09 6.89 10.28
N LEU A 128 -11.08 7.61 10.81
CA LEU A 128 -12.08 7.03 11.70
C LEU A 128 -13.24 6.35 10.95
N ASN A 129 -13.53 6.80 9.74
CA ASN A 129 -14.66 6.30 8.97
C ASN A 129 -14.24 5.09 8.14
N VAL A 130 -14.46 3.90 8.70
CA VAL A 130 -14.23 2.63 8.01
C VAL A 130 -15.56 2.06 7.58
N LYS A 131 -15.78 1.94 6.27
CA LYS A 131 -16.96 1.30 5.71
C LYS A 131 -16.75 -0.21 5.67
N LYS A 132 -17.76 -0.98 6.06
CA LYS A 132 -17.75 -2.41 5.83
C LYS A 132 -17.90 -2.65 4.34
N GLY A 133 -16.89 -3.27 3.74
CA GLY A 133 -17.02 -3.81 2.37
C GLY A 133 -18.09 -4.90 2.38
N GLY A 134 -19.00 -4.86 1.41
CA GLY A 134 -19.97 -5.92 1.22
C GLY A 134 -19.23 -7.23 0.94
N SER A 135 -19.05 -8.07 1.95
CA SER A 135 -18.58 -9.42 1.75
C SER A 135 -19.76 -10.30 1.35
N LEU A 136 -19.46 -11.38 0.64
CA LEU A 136 -20.49 -12.40 0.36
C LEU A 136 -21.14 -12.90 1.65
N ASP A 137 -20.41 -12.88 2.76
CA ASP A 137 -20.91 -13.24 4.07
C ASP A 137 -22.00 -12.29 4.56
N ASP A 138 -21.88 -10.98 4.31
CA ASP A 138 -22.90 -9.99 4.65
C ASP A 138 -24.16 -10.16 3.79
N VAL A 139 -23.99 -10.51 2.52
CA VAL A 139 -25.11 -10.80 1.61
C VAL A 139 -25.82 -12.09 2.02
N MET A 140 -25.06 -13.11 2.39
CA MET A 140 -25.61 -14.38 2.89
C MET A 140 -26.34 -14.23 4.22
N ALA A 141 -25.81 -13.43 5.13
CA ALA A 141 -26.48 -13.09 6.39
C ALA A 141 -27.80 -12.36 6.16
N GLN A 142 -27.83 -11.45 5.19
CA GLN A 142 -29.03 -10.69 4.83
C GLN A 142 -30.10 -11.55 4.15
N VAL A 143 -29.68 -12.56 3.36
CA VAL A 143 -30.60 -13.53 2.75
C VAL A 143 -31.18 -14.50 3.78
N SER A 144 -30.41 -14.88 4.81
CA SER A 144 -30.88 -15.77 5.87
C SER A 144 -31.91 -15.09 6.80
N ASP A 145 -31.89 -13.78 6.88
CA ASP A 145 -32.82 -13.00 7.72
C ASP A 145 -34.17 -12.72 7.02
N ILE A 146 -34.31 -13.07 5.74
CA ILE A 146 -35.53 -12.93 4.94
C ILE A 146 -36.36 -14.23 4.92
N THR A 147 -35.81 -15.32 5.39
CA THR A 147 -36.49 -16.61 5.57
C THR A 147 -36.80 -16.87 7.03
#